data_91cc4e3b0cdd1f808a48f97368e87175
#
_entry.id   91cc4e3b0cdd1f808a48f97368e87175
#
_cell.length_a   1.000
_cell.length_b   1.000
_cell.length_c   1.000
_cell.angle_alpha   90.00
_cell.angle_beta   90.00
_cell.angle_gamma   90.00
#
_symmetry.space_group_name_H-M   'P 1'
#
loop_
_entity.id
_entity.type
_entity.pdbx_description
1 polymer ?
#
loop_
_entity_poly.entity_id
_entity_poly.type
_entity_poly.pdbx_seq_one_letter_code
_entity_poly.pdbx_strand_id
1 'polypeptide(L)'
;MDKKEALENALKQIEKDFGKGSIMRLGEATANMNVEVIPTGILPLDVALGVGGLPRGRIIEVYGPESSGKTTVTLHMIAEAQRRGGLAAFIDAEHALDPVYAKKLGVDTENLLISQPDNGEQALEIVEALVRSGAIDIIVVDSVAALVPKEEIEGDMGASHVGLQARLMSQAMRKLTGFISKSRAVTVFINQIREKVGVTYGSPEVTTGGRALKFYSTIRIDVRKGEALKQGTESIGNHTKVRIVKNKVAPPFKMCEFDIMYGEGVSREGCVIDMAADLDIMNKSGSWYSYNGNRLGQGRETVKELLRQQPAMYEEVSVKILERLKEKQAEEEKKADAKLAAATAKAEKAAAGKAEPVKNEKDKA
;
A
#
# COMPACT_ATOMS: atom_id res chain seq x y z
N MET A 1 -21.42 -38.65 -20.96
CA MET A 1 -21.16 -37.21 -20.96
C MET A 1 -19.65 -37.00 -20.85
N ASP A 2 -19.07 -36.38 -21.83
CA ASP A 2 -17.64 -36.01 -21.73
C ASP A 2 -17.45 -34.98 -20.63
N LYS A 3 -16.32 -35.07 -19.91
CA LYS A 3 -16.01 -34.12 -18.82
C LYS A 3 -16.06 -32.66 -19.26
N LYS A 4 -15.74 -32.36 -20.53
CA LYS A 4 -15.82 -31.03 -21.10
C LYS A 4 -17.27 -30.54 -21.24
N GLU A 5 -18.15 -31.39 -21.75
CA GLU A 5 -19.56 -31.10 -21.91
C GLU A 5 -20.27 -30.87 -20.58
N ALA A 6 -19.96 -31.70 -19.58
CA ALA A 6 -20.45 -31.51 -18.21
C ALA A 6 -20.01 -30.17 -17.62
N LEU A 7 -18.73 -29.76 -17.83
CA LEU A 7 -18.22 -28.47 -17.36
C LEU A 7 -18.91 -27.31 -18.06
N GLU A 8 -19.07 -27.34 -19.39
CA GLU A 8 -19.75 -26.30 -20.13
C GLU A 8 -21.21 -26.09 -19.70
N ASN A 9 -21.92 -27.19 -19.43
CA ASN A 9 -23.28 -27.13 -18.91
C ASN A 9 -23.33 -26.51 -17.51
N ALA A 10 -22.38 -26.86 -16.64
CA ALA A 10 -22.25 -26.24 -15.30
C ALA A 10 -21.96 -24.73 -15.39
N LEU A 11 -21.05 -24.30 -16.30
CA LEU A 11 -20.73 -22.91 -16.51
C LEU A 11 -21.96 -22.12 -16.99
N LYS A 12 -22.71 -22.64 -17.97
CA LYS A 12 -23.96 -22.03 -18.45
C LYS A 12 -25.01 -21.90 -17.35
N GLN A 13 -25.12 -22.94 -16.49
CA GLN A 13 -26.06 -22.90 -15.37
C GLN A 13 -25.68 -21.83 -14.35
N ILE A 14 -24.37 -21.73 -13.99
CA ILE A 14 -23.86 -20.71 -13.07
C ILE A 14 -24.13 -19.31 -13.64
N GLU A 15 -23.87 -19.06 -14.91
CA GLU A 15 -24.15 -17.77 -15.53
C GLU A 15 -25.65 -17.43 -15.57
N LYS A 16 -26.50 -18.41 -15.74
CA LYS A 16 -27.96 -18.26 -15.71
C LYS A 16 -28.46 -17.91 -14.30
N ASP A 17 -27.92 -18.57 -13.28
CA ASP A 17 -28.40 -18.43 -11.91
C ASP A 17 -27.80 -17.19 -11.21
N PHE A 18 -26.57 -16.83 -11.52
CA PHE A 18 -25.81 -15.75 -10.84
C PHE A 18 -25.45 -14.56 -11.72
N GLY A 19 -25.77 -14.60 -13.02
CA GLY A 19 -25.49 -13.54 -13.97
C GLY A 19 -24.17 -13.73 -14.74
N LYS A 20 -24.06 -13.06 -15.90
CA LYS A 20 -22.84 -13.08 -16.72
C LYS A 20 -21.65 -12.54 -15.95
N GLY A 21 -20.51 -13.25 -16.03
CA GLY A 21 -19.27 -12.87 -15.35
C GLY A 21 -19.18 -13.37 -13.91
N SER A 22 -20.15 -14.16 -13.40
CA SER A 22 -20.08 -14.81 -12.09
C SER A 22 -18.98 -15.87 -12.04
N ILE A 23 -18.60 -16.43 -13.18
CA ILE A 23 -17.48 -17.33 -13.36
C ILE A 23 -16.74 -17.00 -14.65
N MET A 24 -15.42 -17.02 -14.63
CA MET A 24 -14.57 -16.76 -15.79
C MET A 24 -13.28 -17.56 -15.73
N ARG A 25 -12.66 -17.80 -16.87
CA ARG A 25 -11.33 -18.40 -16.90
C ARG A 25 -10.29 -17.35 -16.58
N LEU A 26 -9.32 -17.68 -15.74
CA LEU A 26 -8.28 -16.74 -15.30
C LEU A 26 -7.52 -16.10 -16.48
N GLY A 27 -7.25 -16.88 -17.54
CA GLY A 27 -6.59 -16.36 -18.76
C GLY A 27 -7.38 -15.29 -19.50
N GLU A 28 -8.71 -15.35 -19.47
CA GLU A 28 -9.60 -14.32 -20.03
C GLU A 28 -9.68 -13.09 -19.13
N ALA A 29 -9.58 -13.29 -17.82
CA ALA A 29 -9.55 -12.21 -16.83
C ALA A 29 -8.22 -11.43 -16.85
N THR A 30 -7.09 -12.07 -17.17
CA THR A 30 -5.76 -11.46 -17.14
C THR A 30 -5.61 -10.34 -18.19
N ALA A 31 -6.32 -10.43 -19.32
CA ALA A 31 -6.33 -9.37 -20.34
C ALA A 31 -6.94 -8.04 -19.84
N ASN A 32 -7.73 -8.06 -18.74
CA ASN A 32 -8.41 -6.91 -18.15
C ASN A 32 -7.88 -6.54 -16.76
N MET A 33 -6.82 -7.19 -16.26
CA MET A 33 -6.32 -6.99 -14.89
C MET A 33 -5.26 -5.88 -14.76
N ASN A 34 -5.41 -4.76 -15.47
CA ASN A 34 -4.74 -3.55 -15.03
C ASN A 34 -5.32 -3.15 -13.67
N VAL A 35 -4.53 -3.31 -12.61
CA VAL A 35 -4.92 -2.90 -11.26
C VAL A 35 -5.00 -1.38 -11.26
N GLU A 36 -6.22 -0.85 -11.27
CA GLU A 36 -6.43 0.58 -11.16
C GLU A 36 -6.04 1.06 -9.77
N VAL A 37 -5.29 2.15 -9.70
CA VAL A 37 -4.70 2.65 -8.46
C VAL A 37 -4.94 4.14 -8.26
N ILE A 38 -4.89 4.57 -6.99
CA ILE A 38 -4.73 5.96 -6.58
C ILE A 38 -3.27 6.09 -6.11
N PRO A 39 -2.41 6.89 -6.76
CA PRO A 39 -1.07 7.15 -6.26
C PRO A 39 -1.10 7.76 -4.86
N THR A 40 -0.06 7.52 -4.09
CA THR A 40 0.03 8.05 -2.71
C THR A 40 0.49 9.50 -2.67
N GLY A 41 1.00 10.02 -3.78
CA GLY A 41 1.67 11.33 -3.84
C GLY A 41 3.09 11.30 -3.28
N ILE A 42 3.59 10.10 -2.92
CA ILE A 42 4.93 9.84 -2.38
C ILE A 42 5.62 8.86 -3.32
N LEU A 43 6.41 9.39 -4.25
CA LEU A 43 6.98 8.61 -5.36
C LEU A 43 7.71 7.33 -4.92
N PRO A 44 8.61 7.33 -3.92
CA PRO A 44 9.25 6.09 -3.47
C PRO A 44 8.27 5.07 -2.88
N LEU A 45 7.17 5.52 -2.26
CA LEU A 45 6.13 4.62 -1.77
C LEU A 45 5.33 4.00 -2.92
N ASP A 46 4.97 4.78 -3.94
CA ASP A 46 4.27 4.28 -5.13
C ASP A 46 5.10 3.21 -5.85
N VAL A 47 6.40 3.39 -5.93
CA VAL A 47 7.34 2.39 -6.47
C VAL A 47 7.41 1.15 -5.59
N ALA A 48 7.50 1.31 -4.27
CA ALA A 48 7.55 0.19 -3.33
C ALA A 48 6.26 -0.64 -3.34
N LEU A 49 5.11 -0.03 -3.60
CA LEU A 49 3.82 -0.70 -3.78
C LEU A 49 3.78 -1.58 -5.03
N GLY A 50 4.63 -1.33 -6.02
CA GLY A 50 4.82 -2.17 -7.20
C GLY A 50 3.77 -2.02 -8.30
N VAL A 51 2.63 -1.41 -7.99
CA VAL A 51 1.55 -1.12 -8.95
C VAL A 51 1.35 0.39 -9.17
N GLY A 52 2.24 1.21 -8.59
CA GLY A 52 2.21 2.67 -8.75
C GLY A 52 1.20 3.41 -7.85
N GLY A 53 0.70 2.76 -6.81
CA GLY A 53 -0.22 3.39 -5.86
C GLY A 53 -1.09 2.39 -5.08
N LEU A 54 -2.15 2.91 -4.48
CA LEU A 54 -3.12 2.16 -3.69
C LEU A 54 -4.16 1.50 -4.61
N PRO A 55 -4.31 0.16 -4.59
CA PRO A 55 -5.25 -0.52 -5.48
C PRO A 55 -6.70 -0.17 -5.11
N ARG A 56 -7.50 0.21 -6.11
CA ARG A 56 -8.93 0.51 -5.95
C ARG A 56 -9.72 -0.73 -5.52
N GLY A 57 -10.75 -0.49 -4.70
CA GLY A 57 -11.60 -1.55 -4.18
C GLY A 57 -10.92 -2.46 -3.16
N ARG A 58 -9.92 -1.95 -2.44
CA ARG A 58 -9.11 -2.73 -1.50
C ARG A 58 -8.99 -2.06 -0.13
N ILE A 59 -8.81 -2.92 0.87
CA ILE A 59 -8.50 -2.51 2.24
C ILE A 59 -6.99 -2.45 2.41
N ILE A 60 -6.51 -1.35 2.98
CA ILE A 60 -5.11 -1.07 3.25
C ILE A 60 -4.95 -0.78 4.74
N GLU A 61 -3.94 -1.33 5.36
CA GLU A 61 -3.56 -1.02 6.75
C GLU A 61 -2.24 -0.26 6.74
N VAL A 62 -2.26 0.94 7.33
CA VAL A 62 -1.06 1.75 7.61
C VAL A 62 -0.84 1.73 9.11
N TYR A 63 0.28 1.19 9.56
CA TYR A 63 0.52 1.04 10.99
C TYR A 63 1.97 1.39 11.37
N GLY A 64 2.20 1.63 12.64
CA GLY A 64 3.51 1.98 13.17
C GLY A 64 3.41 2.57 14.56
N PRO A 65 4.56 2.89 15.20
CA PRO A 65 4.61 3.57 16.48
C PRO A 65 3.91 4.93 16.45
N GLU A 66 3.68 5.48 17.61
CA GLU A 66 3.21 6.85 17.75
C GLU A 66 4.19 7.84 17.09
N SER A 67 3.68 8.93 16.54
CA SER A 67 4.49 9.99 15.89
C SER A 67 5.40 9.49 14.76
N SER A 68 5.08 8.35 14.13
CA SER A 68 5.86 7.82 12.98
C SER A 68 5.48 8.43 11.62
N GLY A 69 4.45 9.29 11.57
CA GLY A 69 4.00 9.95 10.35
C GLY A 69 2.85 9.24 9.61
N LYS A 70 2.14 8.30 10.26
CA LYS A 70 1.02 7.57 9.64
C LYS A 70 -0.06 8.50 9.08
N THR A 71 -0.58 9.40 9.91
CA THR A 71 -1.59 10.39 9.52
C THR A 71 -1.07 11.30 8.40
N THR A 72 0.19 11.77 8.48
CA THR A 72 0.83 12.55 7.41
C THR A 72 0.83 11.82 6.07
N VAL A 73 1.25 10.56 6.06
CA VAL A 73 1.27 9.73 4.85
C VAL A 73 -0.14 9.55 4.28
N THR A 74 -1.15 9.31 5.13
CA THR A 74 -2.53 9.13 4.66
C THR A 74 -3.18 10.43 4.19
N LEU A 75 -2.83 11.58 4.78
CA LEU A 75 -3.26 12.90 4.28
C LEU A 75 -2.68 13.20 2.90
N HIS A 76 -1.43 12.80 2.60
CA HIS A 76 -0.90 12.89 1.23
C HIS A 76 -1.68 12.00 0.26
N MET A 77 -2.12 10.80 0.67
CA MET A 77 -2.97 9.93 -0.15
C MET A 77 -4.31 10.59 -0.46
N ILE A 78 -4.93 11.26 0.52
CA ILE A 78 -6.16 12.05 0.33
C ILE A 78 -5.93 13.19 -0.65
N ALA A 79 -4.90 14.00 -0.41
CA ALA A 79 -4.57 15.15 -1.27
C ALA A 79 -4.36 14.71 -2.73
N GLU A 80 -3.69 13.57 -2.95
CA GLU A 80 -3.46 13.04 -4.29
C GLU A 80 -4.75 12.52 -4.94
N ALA A 81 -5.64 11.87 -4.18
CA ALA A 81 -6.95 11.45 -4.66
C ALA A 81 -7.80 12.65 -5.10
N GLN A 82 -7.87 13.70 -4.27
CA GLN A 82 -8.59 14.93 -4.56
C GLN A 82 -7.99 15.69 -5.75
N ARG A 83 -6.66 15.76 -5.88
CA ARG A 83 -5.97 16.38 -7.03
C ARG A 83 -6.34 15.72 -8.35
N ARG A 84 -6.74 14.45 -8.32
CA ARG A 84 -7.23 13.68 -9.48
C ARG A 84 -8.74 13.75 -9.68
N GLY A 85 -9.42 14.64 -8.95
CA GLY A 85 -10.87 14.83 -9.01
C GLY A 85 -11.66 13.79 -8.22
N GLY A 86 -11.01 12.99 -7.37
CA GLY A 86 -11.67 12.02 -6.52
C GLY A 86 -12.26 12.63 -5.25
N LEU A 87 -13.29 11.99 -4.71
CA LEU A 87 -13.92 12.35 -3.44
C LEU A 87 -13.28 11.57 -2.29
N ALA A 88 -12.99 12.26 -1.19
CA ALA A 88 -12.33 11.72 -0.03
C ALA A 88 -13.14 11.88 1.26
N ALA A 89 -13.03 10.90 2.15
CA ALA A 89 -13.60 10.98 3.48
C ALA A 89 -12.54 10.59 4.55
N PHE A 90 -12.61 11.28 5.68
CA PHE A 90 -11.77 11.04 6.84
C PHE A 90 -12.64 10.77 8.07
N ILE A 91 -12.49 9.60 8.66
CA ILE A 91 -13.17 9.19 9.89
C ILE A 91 -12.20 9.39 11.04
N ASP A 92 -12.36 10.50 11.74
CA ASP A 92 -11.48 10.96 12.81
C ASP A 92 -11.98 10.43 14.17
N ALA A 93 -11.68 9.18 14.46
CA ALA A 93 -12.02 8.57 15.75
C ALA A 93 -11.10 9.00 16.90
N GLU A 94 -9.95 9.60 16.62
CA GLU A 94 -9.04 10.17 17.63
C GLU A 94 -9.38 11.64 17.96
N HIS A 95 -10.25 12.30 17.18
CA HIS A 95 -10.59 13.73 17.29
C HIS A 95 -9.35 14.65 17.25
N ALA A 96 -8.38 14.30 16.40
CA ALA A 96 -7.05 14.91 16.40
C ALA A 96 -6.64 15.50 15.04
N LEU A 97 -7.53 15.53 14.05
CA LEU A 97 -7.22 16.09 12.73
C LEU A 97 -7.06 17.63 12.83
N ASP A 98 -5.86 18.09 12.48
CA ASP A 98 -5.59 19.53 12.30
C ASP A 98 -5.89 19.95 10.84
N PRO A 99 -6.95 20.74 10.59
CA PRO A 99 -7.30 21.19 9.25
C PRO A 99 -6.25 22.13 8.64
N VAL A 100 -5.52 22.89 9.47
CA VAL A 100 -4.45 23.78 8.99
C VAL A 100 -3.29 22.96 8.46
N TYR A 101 -2.91 21.92 9.19
CA TYR A 101 -1.88 20.98 8.74
C TYR A 101 -2.32 20.21 7.50
N ALA A 102 -3.54 19.68 7.46
CA ALA A 102 -4.07 19.00 6.29
C ALA A 102 -4.02 19.88 5.02
N LYS A 103 -4.43 21.15 5.14
CA LYS A 103 -4.37 22.13 4.04
C LYS A 103 -2.94 22.35 3.56
N LYS A 104 -1.94 22.43 4.46
CA LYS A 104 -0.52 22.56 4.09
C LYS A 104 0.00 21.35 3.31
N LEU A 105 -0.53 20.15 3.58
CA LEU A 105 -0.20 18.94 2.83
C LEU A 105 -0.87 18.86 1.46
N GLY A 106 -1.72 19.83 1.13
CA GLY A 106 -2.44 19.92 -0.14
C GLY A 106 -3.82 19.26 -0.13
N VAL A 107 -4.36 18.93 1.04
CA VAL A 107 -5.75 18.47 1.18
C VAL A 107 -6.70 19.65 0.92
N ASP A 108 -7.66 19.44 0.04
CA ASP A 108 -8.81 20.33 -0.12
C ASP A 108 -9.76 20.11 1.06
N THR A 109 -9.59 20.95 2.08
CA THR A 109 -10.34 20.84 3.34
C THR A 109 -11.80 21.27 3.20
N GLU A 110 -12.18 22.02 2.17
CA GLU A 110 -13.55 22.45 1.91
C GLU A 110 -14.38 21.30 1.32
N ASN A 111 -13.74 20.39 0.57
CA ASN A 111 -14.39 19.25 -0.05
C ASN A 111 -14.05 17.90 0.62
N LEU A 112 -13.29 17.91 1.72
CA LEU A 112 -13.04 16.71 2.51
C LEU A 112 -14.25 16.41 3.42
N LEU A 113 -14.86 15.24 3.24
CA LEU A 113 -15.87 14.77 4.19
C LEU A 113 -15.18 14.32 5.48
N ILE A 114 -15.56 14.90 6.61
CA ILE A 114 -15.06 14.51 7.93
C ILE A 114 -16.21 13.98 8.80
N SER A 115 -15.93 12.91 9.56
CA SER A 115 -16.83 12.39 10.59
C SER A 115 -16.06 12.10 11.85
N GLN A 116 -16.61 12.49 13.00
CA GLN A 116 -16.07 12.24 14.33
C GLN A 116 -17.07 11.39 15.12
N PRO A 117 -17.02 10.06 14.97
CA PRO A 117 -17.98 9.14 15.58
C PRO A 117 -17.77 8.97 17.08
N ASP A 118 -18.84 8.74 17.82
CA ASP A 118 -18.81 8.54 19.28
C ASP A 118 -18.30 7.15 19.68
N ASN A 119 -18.41 6.15 18.79
CA ASN A 119 -18.01 4.77 19.05
C ASN A 119 -17.60 4.04 17.76
N GLY A 120 -17.03 2.85 17.93
CA GLY A 120 -16.52 2.04 16.82
C GLY A 120 -17.62 1.53 15.88
N GLU A 121 -18.80 1.18 16.39
CA GLU A 121 -19.94 0.75 15.59
C GLU A 121 -20.36 1.86 14.64
N GLN A 122 -20.59 3.08 15.17
CA GLN A 122 -20.97 4.25 14.38
C GLN A 122 -19.92 4.58 13.31
N ALA A 123 -18.62 4.55 13.66
CA ALA A 123 -17.54 4.76 12.71
C ALA A 123 -17.64 3.79 11.52
N LEU A 124 -17.80 2.50 11.81
CA LEU A 124 -17.79 1.45 10.78
C LEU A 124 -19.10 1.43 9.96
N GLU A 125 -20.23 1.84 10.54
CA GLU A 125 -21.50 2.04 9.83
C GLU A 125 -21.42 3.23 8.87
N ILE A 126 -20.77 4.33 9.27
CA ILE A 126 -20.51 5.48 8.39
C ILE A 126 -19.63 5.05 7.22
N VAL A 127 -18.54 4.30 7.48
CA VAL A 127 -17.70 3.73 6.42
C VAL A 127 -18.53 2.85 5.47
N GLU A 128 -19.41 1.99 6.02
CA GLU A 128 -20.29 1.13 5.20
C GLU A 128 -21.19 1.98 4.30
N ALA A 129 -21.84 3.02 4.85
CA ALA A 129 -22.72 3.90 4.08
C ALA A 129 -21.98 4.63 2.96
N LEU A 130 -20.80 5.18 3.24
CA LEU A 130 -19.95 5.85 2.25
C LEU A 130 -19.49 4.90 1.14
N VAL A 131 -19.04 3.70 1.49
CA VAL A 131 -18.63 2.69 0.52
C VAL A 131 -19.80 2.25 -0.36
N ARG A 132 -20.97 2.03 0.23
CA ARG A 132 -22.18 1.61 -0.51
C ARG A 132 -22.72 2.68 -1.46
N SER A 133 -22.44 3.94 -1.21
CA SER A 133 -22.82 5.03 -2.13
C SER A 133 -22.13 4.90 -3.50
N GLY A 134 -20.95 4.28 -3.55
CA GLY A 134 -20.14 4.17 -4.75
C GLY A 134 -19.54 5.49 -5.23
N ALA A 135 -19.71 6.58 -4.47
CA ALA A 135 -19.25 7.92 -4.86
C ALA A 135 -17.86 8.28 -4.33
N ILE A 136 -17.39 7.58 -3.28
CA ILE A 136 -16.13 7.93 -2.60
C ILE A 136 -14.97 7.12 -3.18
N ASP A 137 -13.87 7.81 -3.49
CA ASP A 137 -12.66 7.20 -4.03
C ASP A 137 -11.72 6.69 -2.94
N ILE A 138 -11.58 7.46 -1.85
CA ILE A 138 -10.73 7.10 -0.70
C ILE A 138 -11.40 7.43 0.63
N ILE A 139 -11.34 6.48 1.55
CA ILE A 139 -11.79 6.64 2.94
C ILE A 139 -10.59 6.31 3.85
N VAL A 140 -10.29 7.21 4.78
CA VAL A 140 -9.28 7.00 5.82
C VAL A 140 -9.96 6.92 7.18
N VAL A 141 -9.64 5.91 7.98
CA VAL A 141 -10.10 5.74 9.36
C VAL A 141 -8.90 5.90 10.29
N ASP A 142 -8.88 6.95 11.09
CA ASP A 142 -7.80 7.27 12.05
C ASP A 142 -8.35 7.31 13.48
N SER A 143 -8.07 6.37 14.33
CA SER A 143 -7.38 5.12 14.06
C SER A 143 -8.20 3.92 14.58
N VAL A 144 -7.83 2.70 14.15
CA VAL A 144 -8.45 1.46 14.67
C VAL A 144 -8.35 1.36 16.19
N ALA A 145 -7.27 1.90 16.79
CA ALA A 145 -7.07 1.90 18.23
C ALA A 145 -8.17 2.68 18.98
N ALA A 146 -8.74 3.70 18.35
CA ALA A 146 -9.80 4.56 18.90
C ALA A 146 -11.22 4.04 18.60
N LEU A 147 -11.38 2.97 17.83
CA LEU A 147 -12.69 2.35 17.58
C LEU A 147 -13.13 1.53 18.81
N VAL A 148 -13.55 2.24 19.85
CA VAL A 148 -14.04 1.63 21.09
C VAL A 148 -15.48 1.15 20.88
N PRO A 149 -15.81 -0.11 21.20
CA PRO A 149 -17.16 -0.62 21.14
C PRO A 149 -18.10 0.15 22.08
N LYS A 150 -19.34 0.35 21.65
CA LYS A 150 -20.37 1.06 22.44
C LYS A 150 -20.56 0.43 23.82
N GLU A 151 -20.60 -0.90 23.89
CA GLU A 151 -20.73 -1.66 25.15
C GLU A 151 -19.59 -1.35 26.14
N GLU A 152 -18.37 -1.08 25.65
CA GLU A 152 -17.24 -0.70 26.47
C GLU A 152 -17.34 0.74 26.97
N ILE A 153 -17.91 1.66 26.18
CA ILE A 153 -18.11 3.06 26.56
C ILE A 153 -19.23 3.19 27.61
N GLU A 154 -20.32 2.41 27.47
CA GLU A 154 -21.47 2.43 28.37
C GLU A 154 -21.25 1.58 29.64
N GLY A 155 -20.20 0.77 29.66
CA GLY A 155 -19.86 -0.09 30.80
C GLY A 155 -19.22 0.66 31.97
N ASP A 156 -19.17 0.00 33.13
CA ASP A 156 -18.53 0.55 34.32
C ASP A 156 -17.02 0.64 34.15
N MET A 157 -16.40 1.68 34.71
CA MET A 157 -14.94 1.83 34.74
C MET A 157 -14.28 0.66 35.46
N GLY A 158 -13.38 -0.03 34.76
CA GLY A 158 -12.69 -1.22 35.28
C GLY A 158 -13.36 -2.54 34.93
N ALA A 159 -14.51 -2.53 34.26
CA ALA A 159 -15.11 -3.74 33.71
C ALA A 159 -14.21 -4.38 32.64
N SER A 160 -14.21 -5.70 32.58
CA SER A 160 -13.37 -6.42 31.58
C SER A 160 -14.13 -6.60 30.26
N HIS A 161 -13.68 -5.93 29.22
CA HIS A 161 -14.25 -5.98 27.87
C HIS A 161 -13.35 -6.72 26.87
N VAL A 162 -12.73 -7.82 27.30
CA VAL A 162 -11.75 -8.57 26.52
C VAL A 162 -12.33 -9.02 25.18
N GLY A 163 -11.72 -8.55 24.10
CA GLY A 163 -12.00 -9.02 22.74
C GLY A 163 -13.18 -8.38 22.04
N LEU A 164 -13.91 -7.43 22.64
CA LEU A 164 -15.04 -6.73 22.01
C LEU A 164 -14.61 -6.02 20.72
N GLN A 165 -13.55 -5.22 20.79
CA GLN A 165 -12.99 -4.53 19.62
C GLN A 165 -12.59 -5.51 18.51
N ALA A 166 -11.99 -6.65 18.85
CA ALA A 166 -11.60 -7.66 17.87
C ALA A 166 -12.82 -8.35 17.21
N ARG A 167 -13.92 -8.51 17.95
CA ARG A 167 -15.20 -9.02 17.41
C ARG A 167 -15.82 -8.01 16.48
N LEU A 168 -15.90 -6.72 16.86
CA LEU A 168 -16.38 -5.61 16.07
C LEU A 168 -15.62 -5.52 14.74
N MET A 169 -14.29 -5.48 14.78
CA MET A 169 -13.46 -5.45 13.59
C MET A 169 -13.64 -6.69 12.70
N SER A 170 -13.80 -7.88 13.30
CA SER A 170 -14.04 -9.10 12.52
C SER A 170 -15.38 -9.07 11.80
N GLN A 171 -16.43 -8.55 12.43
CA GLN A 171 -17.75 -8.37 11.82
C GLN A 171 -17.70 -7.32 10.71
N ALA A 172 -17.07 -6.17 10.96
CA ALA A 172 -16.91 -5.10 9.99
C ALA A 172 -16.18 -5.55 8.74
N MET A 173 -15.04 -6.24 8.89
CA MET A 173 -14.27 -6.72 7.74
C MET A 173 -15.07 -7.69 6.86
N ARG A 174 -15.86 -8.58 7.44
CA ARG A 174 -16.73 -9.48 6.68
C ARG A 174 -17.79 -8.73 5.88
N LYS A 175 -18.39 -7.68 6.47
CA LYS A 175 -19.40 -6.85 5.80
C LYS A 175 -18.79 -5.95 4.73
N LEU A 176 -17.74 -5.22 5.08
CA LEU A 176 -17.17 -4.15 4.24
C LEU A 176 -16.42 -4.68 3.01
N THR A 177 -15.73 -5.82 3.12
CA THR A 177 -14.85 -6.30 2.03
C THR A 177 -15.57 -6.45 0.69
N GLY A 178 -16.78 -7.00 0.70
CA GLY A 178 -17.58 -7.17 -0.51
C GLY A 178 -18.05 -5.84 -1.12
N PHE A 179 -18.46 -4.90 -0.27
CA PHE A 179 -18.88 -3.57 -0.72
C PHE A 179 -17.71 -2.73 -1.24
N ILE A 180 -16.58 -2.73 -0.53
CA ILE A 180 -15.34 -2.04 -0.93
C ILE A 180 -14.89 -2.52 -2.29
N SER A 181 -14.87 -3.84 -2.53
CA SER A 181 -14.49 -4.40 -3.82
C SER A 181 -15.41 -3.94 -4.97
N LYS A 182 -16.71 -3.83 -4.73
CA LYS A 182 -17.71 -3.43 -5.75
C LYS A 182 -17.69 -1.92 -6.00
N SER A 183 -17.58 -1.11 -4.95
CA SER A 183 -17.56 0.36 -5.05
C SER A 183 -16.25 0.90 -5.61
N ARG A 184 -15.17 0.09 -5.59
CA ARG A 184 -13.81 0.48 -6.00
C ARG A 184 -13.18 1.56 -5.11
N ALA A 185 -13.78 1.86 -3.95
CA ALA A 185 -13.20 2.76 -2.98
C ALA A 185 -11.91 2.17 -2.37
N VAL A 186 -10.89 2.98 -2.19
CA VAL A 186 -9.72 2.64 -1.39
C VAL A 186 -10.08 2.91 0.07
N THR A 187 -9.98 1.91 0.95
CA THR A 187 -10.26 2.08 2.37
C THR A 187 -9.00 1.84 3.18
N VAL A 188 -8.49 2.91 3.79
CA VAL A 188 -7.26 2.91 4.57
C VAL A 188 -7.59 2.94 6.06
N PHE A 189 -7.09 1.96 6.79
CA PHE A 189 -7.18 1.92 8.25
C PHE A 189 -5.80 2.25 8.83
N ILE A 190 -5.72 3.33 9.59
CA ILE A 190 -4.55 3.64 10.40
C ILE A 190 -4.61 2.80 11.67
N ASN A 191 -3.48 2.21 12.07
CA ASN A 191 -3.41 1.37 13.26
C ASN A 191 -2.18 1.68 14.10
N GLN A 192 -2.29 1.43 15.38
CA GLN A 192 -1.21 1.59 16.33
C GLN A 192 -0.61 0.23 16.68
N ILE A 193 0.66 0.26 17.08
CA ILE A 193 1.37 -0.91 17.59
C ILE A 193 1.21 -0.94 19.10
N ARG A 194 1.00 -2.14 19.64
CA ARG A 194 1.06 -2.46 21.06
C ARG A 194 2.04 -3.59 21.26
N GLU A 195 2.67 -3.64 22.41
CA GLU A 195 3.55 -4.74 22.78
C GLU A 195 2.77 -5.81 23.54
N LYS A 196 2.91 -7.05 23.11
CA LYS A 196 2.35 -8.19 23.81
C LYS A 196 3.31 -8.63 24.92
N VAL A 197 2.87 -8.52 26.16
CA VAL A 197 3.64 -8.95 27.33
C VAL A 197 3.86 -10.47 27.31
N GLY A 198 5.07 -10.93 27.68
CA GLY A 198 5.38 -12.34 27.81
C GLY A 198 5.80 -13.07 26.52
N VAL A 199 6.07 -12.35 25.44
CA VAL A 199 6.65 -12.92 24.21
C VAL A 199 8.18 -13.03 24.37
N THR A 200 8.68 -14.24 24.58
CA THR A 200 10.12 -14.51 24.70
C THR A 200 10.79 -14.83 23.35
N TYR A 201 10.01 -15.12 22.31
CA TYR A 201 10.52 -15.46 20.98
C TYR A 201 9.67 -14.84 19.88
N GLY A 202 10.31 -14.21 18.90
CA GLY A 202 9.65 -13.47 17.81
C GLY A 202 9.39 -12.00 18.15
N SER A 203 8.66 -11.29 17.29
CA SER A 203 8.31 -9.88 17.53
C SER A 203 7.15 -9.78 18.50
N PRO A 204 7.29 -9.02 19.61
CA PRO A 204 6.19 -8.76 20.52
C PRO A 204 5.14 -7.79 19.95
N GLU A 205 5.46 -7.10 18.86
CA GLU A 205 4.61 -6.06 18.28
C GLU A 205 3.35 -6.65 17.66
N VAL A 206 2.20 -6.12 18.06
CA VAL A 206 0.89 -6.46 17.51
C VAL A 206 0.10 -5.19 17.23
N THR A 207 -0.75 -5.21 16.20
CA THR A 207 -1.69 -4.12 15.91
C THR A 207 -2.98 -4.30 16.71
N THR A 208 -3.68 -3.20 17.03
CA THR A 208 -4.97 -3.21 17.74
C THR A 208 -6.10 -3.76 16.87
N GLY A 209 -7.28 -4.03 17.45
CA GLY A 209 -8.44 -4.55 16.71
C GLY A 209 -8.36 -6.03 16.32
N GLY A 210 -7.45 -6.82 16.91
CA GLY A 210 -7.31 -8.24 16.70
C GLY A 210 -6.64 -8.61 15.37
N ARG A 211 -7.00 -9.80 14.81
CA ARG A 211 -6.35 -10.33 13.60
C ARG A 211 -7.09 -10.06 12.31
N ALA A 212 -8.35 -9.59 12.36
CA ALA A 212 -9.19 -9.48 11.18
C ALA A 212 -8.58 -8.58 10.11
N LEU A 213 -8.20 -7.36 10.47
CA LEU A 213 -7.61 -6.40 9.54
C LEU A 213 -6.33 -6.95 8.89
N LYS A 214 -5.47 -7.63 9.66
CA LYS A 214 -4.27 -8.29 9.14
C LYS A 214 -4.57 -9.30 8.02
N PHE A 215 -5.69 -10.02 8.09
CA PHE A 215 -6.09 -10.99 7.07
C PHE A 215 -6.79 -10.33 5.89
N TYR A 216 -7.72 -9.41 6.14
CA TYR A 216 -8.55 -8.78 5.13
C TYR A 216 -7.81 -7.71 4.31
N SER A 217 -6.84 -6.99 4.89
CA SER A 217 -6.04 -6.03 4.14
C SER A 217 -5.33 -6.67 2.95
N THR A 218 -5.36 -5.97 1.81
CA THR A 218 -4.61 -6.32 0.61
C THR A 218 -3.15 -5.91 0.74
N ILE A 219 -2.93 -4.72 1.31
CA ILE A 219 -1.60 -4.15 1.56
C ILE A 219 -1.50 -3.78 3.04
N ARG A 220 -0.32 -4.00 3.63
CA ARG A 220 0.04 -3.53 4.96
C ARG A 220 1.35 -2.76 4.88
N ILE A 221 1.30 -1.53 5.35
CA ILE A 221 2.38 -0.54 5.29
C ILE A 221 2.85 -0.27 6.73
N ASP A 222 4.07 -0.65 7.05
CA ASP A 222 4.73 -0.36 8.32
C ASP A 222 5.52 0.94 8.19
N VAL A 223 5.15 1.97 8.96
CA VAL A 223 5.75 3.30 8.92
C VAL A 223 6.56 3.52 10.20
N ARG A 224 7.85 3.73 10.07
CA ARG A 224 8.78 3.90 11.19
C ARG A 224 9.50 5.24 11.11
N LYS A 225 9.54 5.94 12.24
CA LYS A 225 10.37 7.12 12.42
C LYS A 225 11.85 6.69 12.50
N GLY A 226 12.70 7.29 11.67
CA GLY A 226 14.15 7.12 11.69
C GLY A 226 14.85 8.28 12.39
N GLU A 227 15.98 8.70 11.85
CA GLU A 227 16.79 9.77 12.40
C GLU A 227 16.12 11.14 12.28
N ALA A 228 16.33 12.02 13.26
CA ALA A 228 15.86 13.39 13.21
C ALA A 228 16.67 14.21 12.21
N LEU A 229 15.99 14.93 11.34
CA LEU A 229 16.60 15.92 10.46
C LEU A 229 16.80 17.21 11.23
N LYS A 230 18.00 17.74 11.20
CA LYS A 230 18.36 18.93 11.97
C LYS A 230 18.90 20.03 11.07
N GLN A 231 18.53 21.27 11.40
CA GLN A 231 19.14 22.48 10.84
C GLN A 231 19.80 23.23 12.02
N GLY A 232 21.13 23.14 12.09
CA GLY A 232 21.85 23.56 13.30
C GLY A 232 21.47 22.68 14.50
N THR A 233 20.90 23.28 15.54
CA THR A 233 20.44 22.59 16.77
C THR A 233 18.96 22.23 16.74
N GLU A 234 18.20 22.79 15.78
CA GLU A 234 16.75 22.61 15.69
C GLU A 234 16.38 21.34 14.86
N SER A 235 15.42 20.59 15.37
CA SER A 235 14.87 19.44 14.65
C SER A 235 13.76 19.89 13.72
N ILE A 236 13.99 19.78 12.40
CA ILE A 236 13.09 20.27 11.34
C ILE A 236 12.25 19.16 10.70
N GLY A 237 12.53 17.90 11.01
CA GLY A 237 11.83 16.77 10.42
C GLY A 237 12.40 15.43 10.86
N ASN A 238 11.95 14.38 10.22
CA ASN A 238 12.44 13.02 10.44
C ASN A 238 12.64 12.29 9.11
N HIS A 239 13.70 11.53 9.05
CA HIS A 239 13.85 10.49 8.05
C HIS A 239 12.88 9.35 8.38
N THR A 240 12.03 8.94 7.45
CA THR A 240 10.98 7.95 7.67
C THR A 240 11.23 6.72 6.82
N LYS A 241 11.20 5.55 7.47
CA LYS A 241 11.37 4.25 6.83
C LYS A 241 10.03 3.56 6.70
N VAL A 242 9.70 3.10 5.50
CA VAL A 242 8.45 2.43 5.22
C VAL A 242 8.72 1.05 4.63
N ARG A 243 8.02 0.04 5.15
CA ARG A 243 8.10 -1.34 4.68
C ARG A 243 6.73 -1.88 4.29
N ILE A 244 6.64 -2.47 3.12
CA ILE A 244 5.44 -3.14 2.64
C ILE A 244 5.46 -4.59 3.14
N VAL A 245 4.88 -4.85 4.32
CA VAL A 245 4.94 -6.18 4.97
C VAL A 245 3.98 -7.20 4.38
N LYS A 246 2.95 -6.74 3.67
CA LYS A 246 2.00 -7.57 2.96
C LYS A 246 1.58 -6.85 1.69
N ASN A 247 1.56 -7.58 0.59
CA ASN A 247 1.05 -7.11 -0.69
C ASN A 247 0.44 -8.29 -1.46
N LYS A 248 -0.82 -8.15 -1.90
CA LYS A 248 -1.51 -9.16 -2.70
C LYS A 248 -1.57 -8.81 -4.19
N VAL A 249 -1.06 -7.63 -4.58
CA VAL A 249 -1.09 -7.15 -5.98
C VAL A 249 0.30 -7.01 -6.60
N ALA A 250 1.35 -7.11 -5.79
CA ALA A 250 2.75 -7.10 -6.22
C ALA A 250 3.62 -7.86 -5.20
N PRO A 251 4.90 -8.16 -5.49
CA PRO A 251 5.80 -8.78 -4.54
C PRO A 251 5.93 -7.96 -3.24
N PRO A 252 5.73 -8.59 -2.05
CA PRO A 252 5.83 -7.92 -0.77
C PRO A 252 7.28 -7.66 -0.35
N PHE A 253 7.46 -7.06 0.85
CA PHE A 253 8.72 -6.80 1.54
C PHE A 253 9.63 -5.75 0.89
N LYS A 254 9.09 -4.97 -0.06
CA LYS A 254 9.76 -3.77 -0.56
C LYS A 254 9.85 -2.72 0.54
N MET A 255 10.90 -1.93 0.49
CA MET A 255 11.15 -0.82 1.43
C MET A 255 11.35 0.46 0.66
N CYS A 256 10.97 1.57 1.26
CA CYS A 256 11.31 2.91 0.79
C CYS A 256 11.56 3.82 1.98
N GLU A 257 12.27 4.90 1.73
CA GLU A 257 12.62 5.89 2.72
C GLU A 257 12.35 7.28 2.14
N PHE A 258 11.94 8.20 3.00
CA PHE A 258 11.72 9.60 2.63
C PHE A 258 11.69 10.48 3.88
N ASP A 259 11.86 11.77 3.67
CA ASP A 259 11.84 12.75 4.74
C ASP A 259 10.44 13.30 4.96
N ILE A 260 10.01 13.39 6.22
CA ILE A 260 8.83 14.13 6.66
C ILE A 260 9.31 15.38 7.38
N MET A 261 9.00 16.55 6.80
CA MET A 261 9.33 17.86 7.35
C MET A 261 8.20 18.33 8.26
N TYR A 262 8.54 18.89 9.43
CA TYR A 262 7.53 19.39 10.34
C TYR A 262 6.78 20.59 9.73
N GLY A 263 5.45 20.50 9.75
CA GLY A 263 4.58 21.53 9.20
C GLY A 263 4.45 21.56 7.67
N GLU A 264 5.27 20.78 6.93
CA GLU A 264 5.25 20.71 5.46
C GLU A 264 4.88 19.33 4.91
N GLY A 265 5.06 18.27 5.72
CA GLY A 265 4.81 16.88 5.30
C GLY A 265 5.97 16.25 4.55
N VAL A 266 5.68 15.34 3.63
CA VAL A 266 6.70 14.61 2.87
C VAL A 266 7.43 15.55 1.91
N SER A 267 8.77 15.54 1.96
CA SER A 267 9.63 16.27 1.03
C SER A 267 9.60 15.64 -0.36
N ARG A 268 8.65 16.08 -1.20
CA ARG A 268 8.45 15.51 -2.55
C ARG A 268 9.67 15.72 -3.44
N GLU A 269 10.25 16.91 -3.41
CA GLU A 269 11.48 17.25 -4.16
C GLU A 269 12.65 16.40 -3.68
N GLY A 270 12.77 16.20 -2.35
CA GLY A 270 13.76 15.32 -1.77
C GLY A 270 13.65 13.89 -2.29
N CYS A 271 12.44 13.34 -2.37
CA CYS A 271 12.19 12.02 -2.95
C CYS A 271 12.67 11.92 -4.40
N VAL A 272 12.37 12.92 -5.22
CA VAL A 272 12.77 12.96 -6.63
C VAL A 272 14.30 13.05 -6.78
N ILE A 273 14.96 13.88 -5.96
CA ILE A 273 16.43 14.03 -5.99
C ILE A 273 17.11 12.71 -5.63
N ASP A 274 16.68 12.09 -4.53
CA ASP A 274 17.29 10.85 -4.04
C ASP A 274 17.09 9.71 -5.04
N MET A 275 15.88 9.52 -5.56
CA MET A 275 15.60 8.52 -6.59
C MET A 275 16.32 8.78 -7.92
N ALA A 276 16.41 10.05 -8.33
CA ALA A 276 17.13 10.42 -9.56
C ALA A 276 18.64 10.13 -9.43
N ALA A 277 19.20 10.34 -8.24
CA ALA A 277 20.61 10.01 -7.96
C ALA A 277 20.83 8.49 -7.95
N ASP A 278 19.95 7.72 -7.33
CA ASP A 278 20.03 6.24 -7.26
C ASP A 278 19.84 5.56 -8.63
N LEU A 279 19.17 6.24 -9.55
CA LEU A 279 18.93 5.77 -10.92
C LEU A 279 19.90 6.33 -11.95
N ASP A 280 20.93 7.08 -11.52
CA ASP A 280 21.90 7.77 -12.38
C ASP A 280 21.26 8.77 -13.39
N ILE A 281 20.05 9.26 -13.10
CA ILE A 281 19.37 10.31 -13.86
C ILE A 281 19.96 11.67 -13.50
N MET A 282 20.20 11.92 -12.20
CA MET A 282 21.01 13.01 -11.68
C MET A 282 22.38 12.51 -11.27
N ASN A 283 23.42 13.19 -11.69
CA ASN A 283 24.78 12.85 -11.28
C ASN A 283 25.12 13.58 -9.96
N LYS A 284 25.50 12.79 -8.94
CA LYS A 284 25.94 13.28 -7.64
C LYS A 284 27.45 13.07 -7.52
N SER A 285 28.21 14.14 -7.47
CA SER A 285 29.67 14.11 -7.25
C SER A 285 30.01 14.88 -5.98
N GLY A 286 30.30 14.13 -4.92
CA GLY A 286 30.43 14.70 -3.58
C GLY A 286 29.14 15.39 -3.13
N SER A 287 29.21 16.69 -2.85
CA SER A 287 28.05 17.53 -2.51
C SER A 287 27.35 18.18 -3.72
N TRP A 288 27.90 18.03 -4.93
CA TRP A 288 27.36 18.66 -6.13
C TRP A 288 26.39 17.77 -6.89
N TYR A 289 25.30 18.36 -7.34
CA TYR A 289 24.30 17.71 -8.18
C TYR A 289 24.32 18.32 -9.58
N SER A 290 24.21 17.48 -10.60
CA SER A 290 24.10 17.93 -11.99
C SER A 290 23.06 17.09 -12.75
N TYR A 291 22.43 17.74 -13.74
CA TYR A 291 21.40 17.13 -14.58
C TYR A 291 21.59 17.61 -16.03
N ASN A 292 21.59 16.68 -17.00
CA ASN A 292 21.83 16.97 -18.42
C ASN A 292 23.11 17.79 -18.67
N GLY A 293 24.18 17.53 -17.89
CA GLY A 293 25.45 18.24 -18.00
C GLY A 293 25.50 19.59 -17.28
N ASN A 294 24.38 20.13 -16.81
CA ASN A 294 24.28 21.39 -16.09
C ASN A 294 24.41 21.17 -14.58
N ARG A 295 25.18 22.00 -13.88
CA ARG A 295 25.25 22.01 -12.43
C ARG A 295 23.98 22.63 -11.86
N LEU A 296 23.30 21.89 -10.95
CA LEU A 296 22.08 22.36 -10.29
C LEU A 296 22.39 23.13 -8.99
N GLY A 297 23.36 22.65 -8.22
CA GLY A 297 23.72 23.28 -6.95
C GLY A 297 24.59 22.40 -6.07
N GLN A 298 25.09 22.99 -4.99
CA GLN A 298 25.82 22.28 -3.94
C GLN A 298 24.88 22.01 -2.75
N GLY A 299 24.77 20.75 -2.38
CA GLY A 299 23.90 20.30 -1.31
C GLY A 299 22.47 19.97 -1.77
N ARG A 300 21.87 19.01 -1.07
CA ARG A 300 20.51 18.51 -1.36
C ARG A 300 19.44 19.61 -1.20
N GLU A 301 19.57 20.45 -0.16
CA GLU A 301 18.60 21.49 0.12
C GLU A 301 18.56 22.57 -0.98
N THR A 302 19.72 22.96 -1.54
CA THR A 302 19.78 23.89 -2.67
C THR A 302 19.05 23.33 -3.90
N VAL A 303 19.20 22.04 -4.17
CA VAL A 303 18.53 21.40 -5.30
C VAL A 303 17.02 21.23 -5.06
N LYS A 304 16.60 20.97 -3.81
CA LYS A 304 15.16 20.96 -3.43
C LYS A 304 14.51 22.30 -3.74
N GLU A 305 15.15 23.39 -3.31
CA GLU A 305 14.65 24.75 -3.57
C GLU A 305 14.59 25.05 -5.07
N LEU A 306 15.61 24.65 -5.83
CA LEU A 306 15.61 24.79 -7.29
C LEU A 306 14.42 24.05 -7.93
N LEU A 307 14.14 22.81 -7.52
CA LEU A 307 13.02 22.02 -8.04
C LEU A 307 11.66 22.64 -7.67
N ARG A 308 11.53 23.25 -6.47
CA ARG A 308 10.33 24.01 -6.09
C ARG A 308 10.09 25.20 -7.01
N GLN A 309 11.15 25.90 -7.38
CA GLN A 309 11.08 27.06 -8.28
C GLN A 309 10.90 26.66 -9.76
N GLN A 310 11.22 25.43 -10.12
CA GLN A 310 11.15 24.90 -11.48
C GLN A 310 10.25 23.66 -11.58
N PRO A 311 8.91 23.81 -11.51
CA PRO A 311 7.98 22.66 -11.57
C PRO A 311 8.13 21.81 -12.83
N ALA A 312 8.48 22.45 -13.98
CA ALA A 312 8.69 21.73 -15.24
C ALA A 312 9.88 20.74 -15.14
N MET A 313 10.98 21.13 -14.47
CA MET A 313 12.12 20.23 -14.22
C MET A 313 11.75 19.12 -13.26
N TYR A 314 10.97 19.41 -12.22
CA TYR A 314 10.46 18.40 -11.27
C TYR A 314 9.66 17.32 -12.01
N GLU A 315 8.72 17.71 -12.87
CA GLU A 315 7.90 16.79 -13.65
C GLU A 315 8.74 15.97 -14.65
N GLU A 316 9.65 16.64 -15.38
CA GLU A 316 10.56 15.97 -16.32
C GLU A 316 11.37 14.87 -15.64
N VAL A 317 12.00 15.19 -14.50
CA VAL A 317 12.80 14.22 -13.75
C VAL A 317 11.93 13.09 -13.19
N SER A 318 10.75 13.41 -12.69
CA SER A 318 9.80 12.41 -12.17
C SER A 318 9.37 11.43 -13.26
N VAL A 319 9.08 11.89 -14.46
CA VAL A 319 8.75 11.03 -15.61
C VAL A 319 9.93 10.12 -15.96
N LYS A 320 11.14 10.66 -16.06
CA LYS A 320 12.35 9.86 -16.35
C LYS A 320 12.62 8.78 -15.29
N ILE A 321 12.36 9.09 -14.00
CA ILE A 321 12.44 8.10 -12.92
C ILE A 321 11.49 6.94 -13.19
N LEU A 322 10.23 7.23 -13.51
CA LEU A 322 9.23 6.20 -13.77
C LEU A 322 9.55 5.36 -15.01
N GLU A 323 10.05 5.98 -16.07
CA GLU A 323 10.50 5.29 -17.29
C GLU A 323 11.68 4.36 -16.99
N ARG A 324 12.69 4.86 -16.28
CA ARG A 324 13.87 4.07 -15.92
C ARG A 324 13.54 2.88 -15.01
N LEU A 325 12.58 3.05 -14.12
CA LEU A 325 12.08 1.97 -13.27
C LEU A 325 11.35 0.88 -14.06
N LYS A 326 10.53 1.28 -15.05
CA LYS A 326 9.85 0.32 -15.95
C LYS A 326 10.86 -0.47 -16.78
N GLU A 327 11.91 0.19 -17.29
CA GLU A 327 13.00 -0.48 -18.00
C GLU A 327 13.71 -1.51 -17.11
N LYS A 328 14.09 -1.13 -15.88
CA LYS A 328 14.72 -2.04 -14.91
C LYS A 328 13.82 -3.24 -14.58
N GLN A 329 12.52 -3.03 -14.38
CA GLN A 329 11.57 -4.11 -14.14
C GLN A 329 11.49 -5.08 -15.32
N ALA A 330 11.38 -4.55 -16.55
CA ALA A 330 11.37 -5.37 -17.77
C ALA A 330 12.68 -6.17 -17.96
N GLU A 331 13.81 -5.60 -17.60
CA GLU A 331 15.12 -6.31 -17.62
C GLU A 331 15.18 -7.43 -16.57
N GLU A 332 14.66 -7.16 -15.35
CA GLU A 332 14.62 -8.16 -14.28
C GLU A 332 13.67 -9.32 -14.63
N GLU A 333 12.51 -9.05 -15.22
CA GLU A 333 11.58 -10.07 -15.70
C GLU A 333 12.22 -10.95 -16.79
N LYS A 334 12.85 -10.34 -17.78
CA LYS A 334 13.58 -11.08 -18.83
C LYS A 334 14.69 -11.96 -18.25
N LYS A 335 15.42 -11.46 -17.24
CA LYS A 335 16.48 -12.25 -16.56
C LYS A 335 15.87 -13.39 -15.72
N ALA A 336 14.73 -13.19 -15.10
CA ALA A 336 14.01 -14.21 -14.34
C ALA A 336 13.48 -15.32 -15.27
N ASP A 337 12.85 -14.95 -16.39
CA ASP A 337 12.35 -15.90 -17.39
C ASP A 337 13.49 -16.71 -18.02
N ALA A 338 14.62 -16.08 -18.35
CA ALA A 338 15.79 -16.76 -18.86
C ALA A 338 16.38 -17.77 -17.85
N LYS A 339 16.40 -17.40 -16.55
CA LYS A 339 16.83 -18.33 -15.49
C LYS A 339 15.87 -19.50 -15.32
N LEU A 340 14.58 -19.26 -15.40
CA LEU A 340 13.54 -20.29 -15.30
C LEU A 340 13.62 -21.25 -16.47
N ALA A 341 13.75 -20.75 -17.70
CA ALA A 341 13.94 -21.56 -18.91
C ALA A 341 15.21 -22.41 -18.84
N ALA A 342 16.33 -21.85 -18.34
CA ALA A 342 17.55 -22.60 -18.14
C ALA A 342 17.45 -23.69 -17.06
N ALA A 343 16.69 -23.43 -15.98
CA ALA A 343 16.42 -24.38 -14.91
C ALA A 343 15.53 -25.54 -15.40
N THR A 344 14.47 -25.25 -16.17
CA THR A 344 13.59 -26.26 -16.79
C THR A 344 14.35 -27.14 -17.78
N ALA A 345 15.13 -26.56 -18.67
CA ALA A 345 15.97 -27.31 -19.60
C ALA A 345 16.99 -28.22 -18.90
N LYS A 346 17.53 -27.79 -17.76
CA LYS A 346 18.45 -28.58 -16.93
C LYS A 346 17.74 -29.74 -16.21
N ALA A 347 16.51 -29.51 -15.76
CA ALA A 347 15.66 -30.54 -15.15
C ALA A 347 15.22 -31.61 -16.16
N GLU A 348 14.85 -31.20 -17.38
CA GLU A 348 14.48 -32.10 -18.49
C GLU A 348 15.68 -32.97 -18.91
N LYS A 349 16.87 -32.40 -19.04
CA LYS A 349 18.12 -33.16 -19.33
C LYS A 349 18.46 -34.16 -18.21
N ALA A 350 18.25 -33.79 -16.95
CA ALA A 350 18.46 -34.68 -15.81
C ALA A 350 17.42 -35.82 -15.73
N ALA A 351 16.19 -35.57 -16.16
CA ALA A 351 15.14 -36.58 -16.26
C ALA A 351 15.39 -37.56 -17.44
N ALA A 352 15.83 -37.04 -18.59
CA ALA A 352 16.17 -37.85 -19.76
C ALA A 352 17.42 -38.74 -19.52
N GLY A 353 18.40 -38.28 -18.73
CA GLY A 353 19.59 -39.05 -18.38
C GLY A 353 19.35 -40.18 -17.35
N LYS A 354 18.16 -40.26 -16.74
CA LYS A 354 17.81 -41.33 -15.81
C LYS A 354 16.98 -42.47 -16.44
N ALA A 355 16.64 -42.38 -17.71
CA ALA A 355 15.97 -43.42 -18.46
C ALA A 355 16.96 -44.28 -19.22
N GLU A 356 17.88 -44.99 -18.52
CA GLU A 356 18.61 -46.08 -19.11
C GLU A 356 17.68 -47.31 -19.21
N PRO A 357 17.75 -48.10 -20.35
CA PRO A 357 16.86 -49.25 -20.51
C PRO A 357 17.33 -50.41 -19.60
N VAL A 358 16.43 -50.88 -18.78
CA VAL A 358 16.56 -52.16 -18.05
C VAL A 358 16.82 -53.24 -19.08
N LYS A 359 18.07 -53.73 -19.18
CA LYS A 359 18.37 -54.93 -19.94
C LYS A 359 17.63 -56.11 -19.36
N ASN A 360 16.69 -56.64 -20.13
CA ASN A 360 16.08 -57.93 -19.87
C ASN A 360 17.13 -59.05 -20.00
N GLU A 361 17.63 -59.56 -18.87
CA GLU A 361 18.27 -60.85 -18.78
C GLU A 361 17.16 -61.91 -18.66
N LYS A 362 16.70 -62.39 -19.80
CA LYS A 362 16.08 -63.72 -19.94
C LYS A 362 16.55 -64.31 -21.26
N ASP A 363 17.61 -65.07 -21.17
CA ASP A 363 17.90 -66.21 -22.04
C ASP A 363 19.24 -66.82 -21.60
N LYS A 364 19.14 -67.80 -20.69
CA LYS A 364 20.02 -68.98 -20.60
C LYS A 364 19.49 -69.95 -19.52
N ALA A 365 18.86 -71.01 -19.96
CA ALA A 365 19.01 -72.41 -19.66
C ALA A 365 17.70 -73.17 -19.99
#